data_f41d21afbb3fd441329443f0bcc0d457
#
_entry.id   f41d21afbb3fd441329443f0bcc0d457
#
_cell.length_a   1.000
_cell.length_b   1.000
_cell.length_c   1.000
_cell.angle_alpha   90.00
_cell.angle_beta   90.00
_cell.angle_gamma   90.00
#
_symmetry.space_group_name_H-M   'P 1'
#
loop_
_entity.id
_entity.type
_entity.pdbx_description
1 polymer ?
#
loop_
_entity_poly.entity_id
_entity_poly.type
_entity_poly.pdbx_seq_one_letter_code
_entity_poly.pdbx_strand_id
1 'polypeptide(L)'
;MGPTSDPVEEYFATLERLRARKRWSTDMATVRFAALALGAARTDTDVDRLEEAAATLRARAGWTSPLRSEVRHVVAAMVVREGLDPDGLHERVLETREALRSHRLPRSKVGTTFAALVLLLRSGGEPVPGRQLERLATIWRRWREEHFWLTGADDLPAAALHACGEREVEMLVADVERAYARLREAGFRRGNGLQWAAQVLAVDPRGVETGVERFRRVAERLRRSRVRVGRGRYDEAAILALVHEDVAAVVDRALDYRERLRANKPRPGRDLAFTVAVGLAFAGDARRAADRVAGDLAALHSIQAILSARRAAAASAAGAGAAAHS
;
A
#
# COMPACT_ATOMS: atom_id res chain seq x y z
N MET A 1 -3.20 19.69 -24.36
CA MET A 1 -3.55 18.53 -23.52
C MET A 1 -3.66 17.34 -24.45
N GLY A 2 -2.66 16.44 -24.43
CA GLY A 2 -2.74 15.17 -25.17
C GLY A 2 -3.86 14.29 -24.58
N PRO A 3 -4.37 13.29 -25.32
CA PRO A 3 -5.39 12.39 -24.81
C PRO A 3 -4.85 11.74 -23.53
N THR A 4 -5.57 11.87 -22.43
CA THR A 4 -5.26 11.19 -21.18
C THR A 4 -5.40 9.70 -21.45
N SER A 5 -4.28 9.02 -21.58
CA SER A 5 -4.23 7.58 -21.81
C SER A 5 -5.00 6.87 -20.68
N ASP A 6 -5.73 5.81 -21.04
CA ASP A 6 -6.58 5.05 -20.12
C ASP A 6 -5.72 4.27 -19.10
N PRO A 7 -5.90 4.48 -17.80
CA PRO A 7 -5.08 3.82 -16.78
C PRO A 7 -5.13 2.29 -16.83
N VAL A 8 -6.23 1.70 -17.28
CA VAL A 8 -6.38 0.24 -17.40
C VAL A 8 -5.57 -0.30 -18.59
N GLU A 9 -5.60 0.40 -19.71
CA GLU A 9 -4.81 0.03 -20.90
C GLU A 9 -3.30 0.15 -20.63
N GLU A 10 -2.88 1.25 -19.99
CA GLU A 10 -1.50 1.42 -19.54
C GLU A 10 -1.06 0.30 -18.58
N TYR A 11 -1.92 -0.04 -17.64
CA TYR A 11 -1.69 -1.15 -16.72
C TYR A 11 -1.55 -2.48 -17.46
N PHE A 12 -2.42 -2.77 -18.43
CA PHE A 12 -2.32 -3.99 -19.23
C PHE A 12 -1.03 -4.04 -20.05
N ALA A 13 -0.65 -2.93 -20.67
CA ALA A 13 0.61 -2.85 -21.41
C ALA A 13 1.81 -3.16 -20.49
N THR A 14 1.85 -2.59 -19.28
CA THR A 14 2.88 -2.88 -18.27
C THR A 14 2.83 -4.35 -17.82
N LEU A 15 1.62 -4.86 -17.56
CA LEU A 15 1.42 -6.26 -17.14
C LEU A 15 1.90 -7.25 -18.18
N GLU A 16 1.63 -7.04 -19.47
CA GLU A 16 2.07 -7.92 -20.54
C GLU A 16 3.59 -7.92 -20.69
N ARG A 17 4.25 -6.76 -20.58
CA ARG A 17 5.73 -6.68 -20.57
C ARG A 17 6.33 -7.48 -19.42
N LEU A 18 5.78 -7.35 -18.20
CA LEU A 18 6.22 -8.12 -17.04
C LEU A 18 5.96 -9.63 -17.23
N ARG A 19 4.83 -10.01 -17.82
CA ARG A 19 4.51 -11.41 -18.11
C ARG A 19 5.47 -12.03 -19.12
N ALA A 20 5.89 -11.29 -20.13
CA ALA A 20 6.84 -11.77 -21.14
C ALA A 20 8.20 -12.13 -20.50
N ARG A 21 8.59 -11.47 -19.41
CA ARG A 21 9.83 -11.70 -18.67
C ARG A 21 9.67 -12.59 -17.43
N LYS A 22 8.43 -12.94 -17.10
CA LYS A 22 8.09 -13.74 -15.91
C LYS A 22 8.78 -15.10 -15.93
N ARG A 23 9.49 -15.43 -14.84
CA ARG A 23 9.96 -16.79 -14.59
C ARG A 23 8.79 -17.68 -14.15
N TRP A 24 8.85 -18.96 -14.45
CA TRP A 24 7.80 -19.94 -14.12
C TRP A 24 7.38 -19.94 -12.64
N SER A 25 8.30 -19.65 -11.72
CA SER A 25 8.07 -19.64 -10.27
C SER A 25 7.35 -18.41 -9.76
N THR A 26 7.19 -17.33 -10.54
CA THR A 26 6.59 -16.09 -10.04
C THR A 26 5.06 -16.15 -10.10
N ASP A 27 4.41 -15.94 -8.97
CA ASP A 27 2.95 -15.91 -8.88
C ASP A 27 2.34 -14.74 -9.67
N MET A 28 1.24 -14.99 -10.38
CA MET A 28 0.55 -13.95 -11.17
C MET A 28 -0.05 -12.83 -10.34
N ALA A 29 -0.39 -13.06 -9.07
CA ALA A 29 -0.85 -11.97 -8.20
C ALA A 29 0.30 -11.00 -7.91
N THR A 30 1.50 -11.51 -7.65
CA THR A 30 2.73 -10.70 -7.49
C THR A 30 3.03 -9.88 -8.74
N VAL A 31 2.97 -10.49 -9.93
CA VAL A 31 3.18 -9.76 -11.20
C VAL A 31 2.18 -8.62 -11.37
N ARG A 32 0.92 -8.84 -11.02
CA ARG A 32 -0.12 -7.80 -11.07
C ARG A 32 0.13 -6.66 -10.09
N PHE A 33 0.58 -6.99 -8.88
CA PHE A 33 0.93 -5.95 -7.90
C PHE A 33 2.21 -5.21 -8.30
N ALA A 34 3.19 -5.88 -8.89
CA ALA A 34 4.37 -5.22 -9.42
C ALA A 34 4.02 -4.27 -10.57
N ALA A 35 3.11 -4.67 -11.49
CA ALA A 35 2.61 -3.79 -12.53
C ALA A 35 1.90 -2.55 -11.96
N LEU A 36 1.07 -2.74 -10.92
CA LEU A 36 0.40 -1.64 -10.23
C LEU A 36 1.40 -0.70 -9.54
N ALA A 37 2.40 -1.26 -8.84
CA ALA A 37 3.42 -0.51 -8.11
C ALA A 37 4.37 0.25 -9.03
N LEU A 38 4.74 -0.34 -10.17
CA LEU A 38 5.57 0.30 -11.19
C LEU A 38 4.86 1.51 -11.80
N GLY A 39 3.54 1.43 -11.89
CA GLY A 39 2.70 2.49 -12.46
C GLY A 39 2.49 2.35 -13.96
N ALA A 40 1.82 3.36 -14.52
CA ALA A 40 1.38 3.37 -15.91
C ALA A 40 2.47 3.85 -16.89
N ALA A 41 2.26 3.56 -18.17
CA ALA A 41 3.08 4.01 -19.29
C ALA A 41 4.59 3.67 -19.18
N ARG A 42 4.91 2.49 -18.66
CA ARG A 42 6.29 2.04 -18.48
C ARG A 42 6.86 1.37 -19.72
N THR A 43 8.15 1.62 -19.95
CA THR A 43 8.91 1.11 -21.08
C THR A 43 9.45 -0.30 -20.80
N ASP A 44 9.97 -0.95 -21.84
CA ASP A 44 10.70 -2.22 -21.68
C ASP A 44 11.94 -2.05 -20.79
N THR A 45 12.63 -0.91 -20.91
CA THR A 45 13.77 -0.57 -20.06
C THR A 45 13.40 -0.51 -18.57
N ASP A 46 12.22 0.04 -18.22
CA ASP A 46 11.77 0.06 -16.82
C ASP A 46 11.50 -1.34 -16.29
N VAL A 47 10.99 -2.25 -17.14
CA VAL A 47 10.77 -3.64 -16.78
C VAL A 47 12.09 -4.39 -16.61
N ASP A 48 13.08 -4.16 -17.47
CA ASP A 48 14.41 -4.73 -17.33
C ASP A 48 15.08 -4.27 -16.03
N ARG A 49 15.02 -2.97 -15.71
CA ARG A 49 15.47 -2.42 -14.43
C ARG A 49 14.76 -3.03 -13.23
N LEU A 50 13.46 -3.32 -13.34
CA LEU A 50 12.72 -3.99 -12.27
C LEU A 50 13.26 -5.41 -12.03
N GLU A 51 13.51 -6.18 -13.07
CA GLU A 51 14.08 -7.55 -12.93
C GLU A 51 15.49 -7.49 -12.34
N GLU A 52 16.33 -6.55 -12.75
CA GLU A 52 17.65 -6.32 -12.19
C GLU A 52 17.56 -5.93 -10.71
N ALA A 53 16.71 -4.99 -10.35
CA ALA A 53 16.48 -4.58 -8.97
C ALA A 53 15.95 -5.74 -8.11
N ALA A 54 15.02 -6.56 -8.64
CA ALA A 54 14.51 -7.74 -7.93
C ALA A 54 15.61 -8.80 -7.72
N ALA A 55 16.50 -8.98 -8.70
CA ALA A 55 17.64 -9.88 -8.58
C ALA A 55 18.64 -9.39 -7.53
N THR A 56 18.97 -8.10 -7.53
CA THR A 56 19.84 -7.44 -6.56
C THR A 56 19.27 -7.57 -5.15
N LEU A 57 17.99 -7.21 -4.94
CA LEU A 57 17.33 -7.35 -3.64
C LEU A 57 17.35 -8.79 -3.13
N ARG A 58 17.16 -9.78 -4.02
CA ARG A 58 17.24 -11.20 -3.65
C ARG A 58 18.65 -11.63 -3.28
N ALA A 59 19.65 -11.21 -4.03
CA ALA A 59 21.06 -11.58 -3.82
C ALA A 59 21.58 -11.03 -2.48
N ARG A 60 21.23 -9.79 -2.17
CA ARG A 60 21.61 -9.11 -0.92
C ARG A 60 20.79 -9.56 0.29
N ALA A 61 19.55 -10.01 0.09
CA ALA A 61 18.63 -10.37 1.16
C ALA A 61 19.11 -11.60 1.93
N GLY A 62 19.25 -11.48 3.25
CA GLY A 62 19.51 -12.60 4.14
C GLY A 62 18.38 -13.64 4.08
N TRP A 63 18.69 -14.87 4.46
CA TRP A 63 17.79 -16.06 4.34
C TRP A 63 16.36 -15.83 4.84
N THR A 64 16.20 -15.08 5.90
CA THR A 64 14.90 -14.82 6.54
C THR A 64 14.29 -13.46 6.20
N SER A 65 14.86 -12.73 5.23
CA SER A 65 14.36 -11.43 4.80
C SER A 65 13.09 -11.59 3.95
N PRO A 66 12.06 -10.74 4.17
CA PRO A 66 10.90 -10.68 3.28
C PRO A 66 11.28 -10.35 1.83
N LEU A 67 12.39 -9.62 1.62
CA LEU A 67 12.90 -9.26 0.30
C LEU A 67 13.50 -10.46 -0.47
N ARG A 68 13.62 -11.64 0.15
CA ARG A 68 13.96 -12.87 -0.55
C ARG A 68 12.73 -13.54 -1.19
N SER A 69 11.54 -13.23 -0.71
CA SER A 69 10.26 -13.75 -1.23
C SER A 69 9.82 -13.01 -2.50
N GLU A 70 8.71 -13.42 -3.09
CA GLU A 70 8.12 -12.80 -4.28
C GLU A 70 7.77 -11.31 -4.09
N VAL A 71 7.58 -10.85 -2.85
CA VAL A 71 7.36 -9.43 -2.50
C VAL A 71 8.45 -8.51 -3.05
N ARG A 72 9.68 -9.03 -3.27
CA ARG A 72 10.78 -8.26 -3.86
C ARG A 72 10.43 -7.61 -5.19
N HIS A 73 9.59 -8.25 -6.03
CA HIS A 73 9.19 -7.67 -7.31
C HIS A 73 8.32 -6.42 -7.15
N VAL A 74 7.47 -6.40 -6.12
CA VAL A 74 6.68 -5.21 -5.80
C VAL A 74 7.58 -4.10 -5.26
N VAL A 75 8.55 -4.45 -4.40
CA VAL A 75 9.55 -3.49 -3.89
C VAL A 75 10.44 -2.97 -5.02
N ALA A 76 10.92 -3.85 -5.90
CA ALA A 76 11.71 -3.47 -7.08
C ALA A 76 10.93 -2.52 -8.01
N ALA A 77 9.63 -2.76 -8.20
CA ALA A 77 8.77 -1.86 -8.96
C ALA A 77 8.71 -0.45 -8.35
N MET A 78 8.63 -0.36 -7.01
CA MET A 78 8.69 0.93 -6.31
C MET A 78 10.05 1.60 -6.48
N VAL A 79 11.14 0.84 -6.32
CA VAL A 79 12.53 1.32 -6.49
C VAL A 79 12.71 1.94 -7.87
N VAL A 80 12.29 1.23 -8.92
CA VAL A 80 12.38 1.71 -10.30
C VAL A 80 11.50 2.94 -10.52
N ARG A 81 10.28 2.94 -9.99
CA ARG A 81 9.36 4.08 -10.10
C ARG A 81 9.93 5.35 -9.49
N GLU A 82 10.56 5.24 -8.33
CA GLU A 82 11.16 6.37 -7.61
C GLU A 82 12.59 6.67 -8.07
N GLY A 83 13.16 5.91 -9.00
CA GLY A 83 14.50 6.12 -9.52
C GLY A 83 15.62 5.85 -8.51
N LEU A 84 15.37 4.96 -7.53
CA LEU A 84 16.33 4.64 -6.47
C LEU A 84 17.33 3.56 -6.88
N ASP A 85 18.51 3.59 -6.26
CA ASP A 85 19.49 2.51 -6.37
C ASP A 85 19.09 1.31 -5.49
N PRO A 86 18.90 0.10 -6.05
CA PRO A 86 18.47 -1.06 -5.28
C PRO A 86 19.53 -1.57 -4.28
N ASP A 87 20.83 -1.42 -4.56
CA ASP A 87 21.91 -1.81 -3.64
C ASP A 87 21.93 -0.89 -2.43
N GLY A 88 22.00 0.41 -2.65
CA GLY A 88 22.00 1.41 -1.59
C GLY A 88 20.70 1.37 -0.77
N LEU A 89 19.56 1.13 -1.40
CA LEU A 89 18.31 0.96 -0.67
C LEU A 89 18.35 -0.26 0.26
N HIS A 90 18.90 -1.39 -0.19
CA HIS A 90 18.97 -2.59 0.66
C HIS A 90 19.78 -2.33 1.92
N GLU A 91 20.94 -1.71 1.81
CA GLU A 91 21.80 -1.36 2.94
C GLU A 91 21.06 -0.44 3.92
N ARG A 92 20.43 0.62 3.42
CA ARG A 92 19.64 1.56 4.23
C ARG A 92 18.41 0.92 4.88
N VAL A 93 17.78 -0.06 4.24
CA VAL A 93 16.71 -0.85 4.88
C VAL A 93 17.25 -1.61 6.09
N LEU A 94 18.43 -2.21 6.01
CA LEU A 94 19.05 -2.91 7.14
C LEU A 94 19.41 -1.94 8.27
N GLU A 95 20.03 -0.82 7.95
CA GLU A 95 20.39 0.24 8.92
C GLU A 95 19.14 0.79 9.62
N THR A 96 18.10 1.15 8.85
CA THR A 96 16.84 1.66 9.39
C THR A 96 16.15 0.63 10.28
N ARG A 97 16.18 -0.64 9.90
CA ARG A 97 15.61 -1.72 10.73
C ARG A 97 16.38 -1.91 12.03
N GLU A 98 17.71 -1.80 12.01
CA GLU A 98 18.51 -1.88 13.23
C GLU A 98 18.22 -0.68 14.15
N ALA A 99 18.14 0.52 13.58
CA ALA A 99 17.72 1.71 14.31
C ALA A 99 16.32 1.58 14.90
N LEU A 100 15.35 1.01 14.18
CA LEU A 100 14.02 0.74 14.71
C LEU A 100 14.02 -0.27 15.88
N ARG A 101 14.96 -1.21 15.93
CA ARG A 101 15.12 -2.15 17.05
C ARG A 101 15.51 -1.45 18.34
N SER A 102 16.35 -0.43 18.27
CA SER A 102 16.78 0.34 19.46
C SER A 102 15.59 1.05 20.15
N HIS A 103 14.50 1.34 19.40
CA HIS A 103 13.29 1.96 19.91
C HIS A 103 12.27 0.98 20.54
N ARG A 104 12.66 -0.28 20.80
CA ARG A 104 11.82 -1.33 21.45
C ARG A 104 10.53 -1.63 20.70
N LEU A 105 10.53 -1.50 19.39
CA LEU A 105 9.41 -1.90 18.52
C LEU A 105 9.32 -3.43 18.36
N PRO A 106 8.18 -3.98 17.91
CA PRO A 106 8.03 -5.41 17.68
C PRO A 106 9.11 -5.98 16.76
N ARG A 107 9.62 -7.15 17.10
CA ARG A 107 10.67 -7.85 16.33
C ARG A 107 10.11 -8.57 15.10
N SER A 108 9.22 -7.92 14.36
CA SER A 108 8.69 -8.46 13.11
C SER A 108 9.61 -8.12 11.94
N LYS A 109 10.12 -9.14 11.25
CA LYS A 109 10.93 -8.93 10.05
C LYS A 109 10.12 -8.28 8.93
N VAL A 110 8.84 -8.65 8.79
CA VAL A 110 7.94 -8.11 7.76
C VAL A 110 7.57 -6.66 8.09
N GLY A 111 6.99 -6.43 9.27
CA GLY A 111 6.52 -5.09 9.69
C GLY A 111 7.65 -4.05 9.69
N THR A 112 8.82 -4.39 10.27
CA THR A 112 9.96 -3.46 10.30
C THR A 112 10.58 -3.23 8.93
N THR A 113 10.60 -4.23 8.03
CA THR A 113 11.09 -4.03 6.66
C THR A 113 10.19 -3.08 5.88
N PHE A 114 8.87 -3.26 5.97
CA PHE A 114 7.94 -2.36 5.27
C PHE A 114 7.90 -0.96 5.89
N ALA A 115 8.03 -0.83 7.21
CA ALA A 115 8.18 0.48 7.85
C ALA A 115 9.44 1.21 7.37
N ALA A 116 10.58 0.51 7.32
CA ALA A 116 11.82 1.06 6.79
C ALA A 116 11.67 1.47 5.31
N LEU A 117 11.03 0.65 4.48
CA LEU A 117 10.78 0.98 3.07
C LEU A 117 9.91 2.23 2.93
N VAL A 118 8.85 2.38 3.74
CA VAL A 118 8.01 3.59 3.72
C VAL A 118 8.82 4.83 4.05
N LEU A 119 9.63 4.78 5.11
CA LEU A 119 10.47 5.91 5.50
C LEU A 119 11.47 6.26 4.40
N LEU A 120 12.14 5.27 3.83
CA LEU A 120 13.16 5.46 2.78
C LEU A 120 12.55 5.96 1.45
N LEU A 121 11.41 5.43 1.04
CA LEU A 121 10.70 5.94 -0.14
C LEU A 121 10.29 7.41 0.04
N ARG A 122 9.94 7.80 1.27
CA ARG A 122 9.57 9.19 1.61
C ARG A 122 10.76 10.13 1.71
N SER A 123 11.94 9.60 2.03
CA SER A 123 13.19 10.39 2.05
C SER A 123 13.93 10.39 0.71
N GLY A 124 13.33 9.86 -0.36
CA GLY A 124 14.01 9.73 -1.67
C GLY A 124 15.20 8.76 -1.62
N GLY A 125 15.16 7.77 -0.73
CA GLY A 125 16.24 6.83 -0.50
C GLY A 125 17.34 7.35 0.43
N GLU A 126 17.27 8.56 0.94
CA GLU A 126 18.24 9.11 1.88
C GLU A 126 18.11 8.50 3.28
N PRO A 127 19.17 8.55 4.12
CA PRO A 127 19.12 8.06 5.49
C PRO A 127 17.96 8.68 6.29
N VAL A 128 17.24 7.84 7.03
CA VAL A 128 16.10 8.27 7.81
C VAL A 128 16.56 9.06 9.04
N PRO A 129 16.11 10.31 9.24
CA PRO A 129 16.46 11.09 10.41
C PRO A 129 16.01 10.43 11.72
N GLY A 130 16.85 10.47 12.77
CA GLY A 130 16.54 9.88 14.07
C GLY A 130 15.21 10.36 14.66
N ARG A 131 14.85 11.64 14.48
CA ARG A 131 13.57 12.21 14.88
C ARG A 131 12.36 11.50 14.25
N GLN A 132 12.48 11.01 13.01
CA GLN A 132 11.39 10.27 12.36
C GLN A 132 11.25 8.86 12.95
N LEU A 133 12.36 8.22 13.32
CA LEU A 133 12.36 6.90 13.98
C LEU A 133 11.73 6.99 15.38
N GLU A 134 12.10 8.01 16.15
CA GLU A 134 11.48 8.31 17.47
C GLU A 134 9.99 8.59 17.33
N ARG A 135 9.61 9.40 16.35
CA ARG A 135 8.23 9.75 16.08
C ARG A 135 7.41 8.50 15.71
N LEU A 136 7.93 7.63 14.83
CA LEU A 136 7.31 6.35 14.50
C LEU A 136 7.09 5.50 15.75
N ALA A 137 8.12 5.38 16.59
CA ALA A 137 8.05 4.58 17.80
C ALA A 137 7.03 5.15 18.80
N THR A 138 6.93 6.47 18.90
CA THR A 138 5.96 7.14 19.76
C THR A 138 4.54 6.92 19.26
N ILE A 139 4.26 7.13 17.97
CA ILE A 139 2.96 6.87 17.35
C ILE A 139 2.52 5.43 17.60
N TRP A 140 3.40 4.45 17.29
CA TRP A 140 3.07 3.05 17.45
C TRP A 140 2.77 2.68 18.90
N ARG A 141 3.57 3.20 19.87
CA ARG A 141 3.34 2.98 21.32
C ARG A 141 2.00 3.55 21.78
N ARG A 142 1.64 4.78 21.37
CA ARG A 142 0.36 5.40 21.68
C ARG A 142 -0.81 4.59 21.14
N TRP A 143 -0.75 4.16 19.88
CA TRP A 143 -1.79 3.28 19.32
C TRP A 143 -1.91 1.96 20.09
N ARG A 144 -0.79 1.41 20.59
CA ARG A 144 -0.81 0.19 21.38
C ARG A 144 -1.37 0.40 22.79
N GLU A 145 -1.17 1.54 23.39
CA GLU A 145 -1.78 1.93 24.67
C GLU A 145 -3.32 1.96 24.56
N GLU A 146 -3.85 2.53 23.46
CA GLU A 146 -5.30 2.61 23.21
C GLU A 146 -5.90 1.25 22.74
N HIS A 147 -5.18 0.52 21.93
CA HIS A 147 -5.65 -0.72 21.30
C HIS A 147 -4.66 -1.88 21.42
N PHE A 148 -4.33 -2.26 22.63
CA PHE A 148 -3.32 -3.29 22.91
C PHE A 148 -3.50 -4.59 22.10
N TRP A 149 -4.74 -5.07 21.94
CA TRP A 149 -5.05 -6.32 21.23
C TRP A 149 -5.09 -6.20 19.70
N LEU A 150 -5.18 -4.99 19.18
CA LEU A 150 -5.28 -4.74 17.74
C LEU A 150 -3.97 -4.23 17.16
N THR A 151 -3.18 -3.48 17.96
CA THR A 151 -1.93 -2.88 17.49
C THR A 151 -0.77 -3.87 17.58
N GLY A 152 -0.27 -4.23 16.42
CA GLY A 152 0.83 -5.17 16.27
C GLY A 152 1.93 -4.69 15.35
N ALA A 153 2.75 -5.62 14.92
CA ALA A 153 3.83 -5.33 13.98
C ALA A 153 3.33 -4.93 12.58
N ASP A 154 2.10 -5.33 12.25
CA ASP A 154 1.48 -5.00 10.96
C ASP A 154 1.06 -3.54 10.85
N ASP A 155 1.02 -2.80 11.98
CA ASP A 155 0.73 -1.37 12.01
C ASP A 155 1.98 -0.49 11.87
N LEU A 156 3.18 -1.08 11.94
CA LEU A 156 4.44 -0.34 11.79
C LEU A 156 4.54 0.44 10.46
N PRO A 157 4.13 -0.11 9.30
CA PRO A 157 4.14 0.66 8.06
C PRO A 157 3.20 1.88 8.08
N ALA A 158 2.04 1.76 8.73
CA ALA A 158 1.13 2.89 8.90
C ALA A 158 1.73 3.95 9.86
N ALA A 159 2.33 3.52 10.97
CA ALA A 159 3.04 4.42 11.88
C ALA A 159 4.22 5.13 11.18
N ALA A 160 4.93 4.43 10.29
CA ALA A 160 5.99 5.01 9.46
C ALA A 160 5.46 6.10 8.52
N LEU A 161 4.31 5.85 7.88
CA LEU A 161 3.66 6.84 7.03
C LEU A 161 3.33 8.11 7.80
N HIS A 162 2.70 7.97 8.97
CA HIS A 162 2.37 9.11 9.83
C HIS A 162 3.61 9.82 10.39
N ALA A 163 4.70 9.08 10.61
CA ALA A 163 5.95 9.68 11.07
C ALA A 163 6.62 10.58 10.03
N CYS A 164 6.29 10.42 8.76
CA CYS A 164 6.77 11.29 7.69
C CYS A 164 6.07 12.66 7.64
N GLY A 165 4.92 12.81 8.31
CA GLY A 165 4.21 14.09 8.40
C GLY A 165 4.66 14.92 9.60
N GLU A 166 4.17 16.17 9.68
CA GLU A 166 4.55 17.13 10.71
C GLU A 166 3.49 17.33 11.83
N ARG A 167 2.32 16.69 11.68
CA ARG A 167 1.23 16.84 12.66
C ARG A 167 1.66 16.35 14.04
N GLU A 168 1.27 17.07 15.10
CA GLU A 168 1.53 16.64 16.48
C GLU A 168 1.02 15.23 16.74
N VAL A 169 1.83 14.42 17.47
CA VAL A 169 1.54 12.99 17.67
C VAL A 169 0.23 12.79 18.42
N GLU A 170 -0.02 13.60 19.43
CA GLU A 170 -1.24 13.54 20.25
C GLU A 170 -2.49 13.83 19.41
N MET A 171 -2.43 14.82 18.53
CA MET A 171 -3.53 15.13 17.61
C MET A 171 -3.76 13.99 16.61
N LEU A 172 -2.68 13.41 16.09
CA LEU A 172 -2.75 12.29 15.16
C LEU A 172 -3.40 11.07 15.84
N VAL A 173 -2.96 10.72 17.04
CA VAL A 173 -3.54 9.61 17.82
C VAL A 173 -5.01 9.86 18.09
N ALA A 174 -5.37 11.05 18.54
CA ALA A 174 -6.76 11.43 18.77
C ALA A 174 -7.63 11.34 17.51
N ASP A 175 -7.08 11.67 16.35
CA ASP A 175 -7.77 11.56 15.07
C ASP A 175 -7.99 10.09 14.63
N VAL A 176 -7.01 9.22 14.84
CA VAL A 176 -7.17 7.78 14.58
C VAL A 176 -8.25 7.19 15.48
N GLU A 177 -8.24 7.55 16.79
CA GLU A 177 -9.25 7.11 17.74
C GLU A 177 -10.64 7.61 17.36
N ARG A 178 -10.74 8.88 17.01
CA ARG A 178 -12.00 9.49 16.56
C ARG A 178 -12.52 8.80 15.29
N ALA A 179 -11.67 8.56 14.30
CA ALA A 179 -12.04 7.83 13.10
C ALA A 179 -12.56 6.42 13.45
N TYR A 180 -11.82 5.69 14.30
CA TYR A 180 -12.19 4.35 14.72
C TYR A 180 -13.54 4.32 15.44
N ALA A 181 -13.76 5.22 16.41
CA ALA A 181 -15.01 5.35 17.15
C ALA A 181 -16.20 5.65 16.20
N ARG A 182 -16.04 6.64 15.32
CA ARG A 182 -17.08 7.02 14.34
C ARG A 182 -17.43 5.90 13.38
N LEU A 183 -16.43 5.15 12.91
CA LEU A 183 -16.67 3.96 12.06
C LEU A 183 -17.41 2.88 12.84
N ARG A 184 -17.10 2.68 14.12
CA ARG A 184 -17.82 1.76 15.00
C ARG A 184 -19.28 2.17 15.20
N GLU A 185 -19.54 3.43 15.51
CA GLU A 185 -20.88 4.01 15.64
C GLU A 185 -21.69 3.83 14.35
N ALA A 186 -21.04 3.91 13.19
CA ALA A 186 -21.64 3.64 11.88
C ALA A 186 -21.91 2.14 11.59
N GLY A 187 -21.64 1.24 12.56
CA GLY A 187 -21.94 -0.19 12.46
C GLY A 187 -20.86 -1.04 11.81
N PHE A 188 -19.67 -0.50 11.55
CA PHE A 188 -18.56 -1.30 11.03
C PHE A 188 -17.96 -2.19 12.12
N ARG A 189 -17.61 -3.44 11.76
CA ARG A 189 -17.15 -4.44 12.73
C ARG A 189 -15.71 -4.18 13.16
N ARG A 190 -15.48 -4.21 14.49
CA ARG A 190 -14.13 -4.06 15.06
C ARG A 190 -13.16 -5.13 14.53
N GLY A 191 -11.88 -4.77 14.47
CA GLY A 191 -10.76 -5.62 14.08
C GLY A 191 -9.68 -4.83 13.38
N ASN A 192 -8.56 -5.49 13.06
CA ASN A 192 -7.38 -4.87 12.46
C ASN A 192 -7.69 -4.10 11.16
N GLY A 193 -8.61 -4.60 10.32
CA GLY A 193 -8.99 -3.89 9.08
C GLY A 193 -9.65 -2.53 9.37
N LEU A 194 -10.50 -2.44 10.43
CA LEU A 194 -11.13 -1.18 10.81
C LEU A 194 -10.12 -0.20 11.42
N GLN A 195 -9.20 -0.71 12.25
CA GLN A 195 -8.12 0.10 12.80
C GLN A 195 -7.24 0.66 11.69
N TRP A 196 -6.85 -0.20 10.74
CA TRP A 196 -6.07 0.24 9.59
C TRP A 196 -6.81 1.28 8.74
N ALA A 197 -8.12 1.10 8.50
CA ALA A 197 -8.93 2.11 7.83
C ALA A 197 -8.94 3.45 8.60
N ALA A 198 -9.07 3.42 9.91
CA ALA A 198 -9.00 4.62 10.75
C ALA A 198 -7.63 5.32 10.64
N GLN A 199 -6.53 4.56 10.67
CA GLN A 199 -5.18 5.08 10.47
C GLN A 199 -5.04 5.75 9.10
N VAL A 200 -5.59 5.15 8.04
CA VAL A 200 -5.58 5.73 6.68
C VAL A 200 -6.42 7.01 6.61
N LEU A 201 -7.62 7.00 7.18
CA LEU A 201 -8.49 8.18 7.15
C LEU A 201 -7.93 9.36 7.96
N ALA A 202 -7.10 9.09 8.96
CA ALA A 202 -6.42 10.13 9.73
C ALA A 202 -5.35 10.91 8.93
N VAL A 203 -4.92 10.43 7.76
CA VAL A 203 -4.03 11.20 6.86
C VAL A 203 -4.80 12.14 5.92
N ASP A 204 -6.14 12.10 5.92
CA ASP A 204 -6.95 12.94 5.05
C ASP A 204 -6.76 14.42 5.39
N PRO A 205 -6.24 15.26 4.48
CA PRO A 205 -6.03 16.68 4.74
C PRO A 205 -7.34 17.45 4.93
N ARG A 206 -8.48 16.88 4.49
CA ARG A 206 -9.82 17.45 4.68
C ARG A 206 -10.36 17.22 6.09
N GLY A 207 -9.64 16.47 6.92
CA GLY A 207 -9.99 16.13 8.30
C GLY A 207 -10.74 14.80 8.42
N VAL A 208 -10.66 14.23 9.62
CA VAL A 208 -11.19 12.91 9.97
C VAL A 208 -12.68 12.77 9.72
N GLU A 209 -13.48 13.77 10.06
CA GLU A 209 -14.94 13.71 9.90
C GLU A 209 -15.32 13.57 8.41
N THR A 210 -14.64 14.34 7.55
CA THR A 210 -14.82 14.23 6.09
C THR A 210 -14.41 12.85 5.59
N GLY A 211 -13.25 12.35 6.03
CA GLY A 211 -12.75 11.02 5.66
C GLY A 211 -13.73 9.92 6.06
N VAL A 212 -14.24 9.94 7.28
CA VAL A 212 -15.22 8.96 7.79
C VAL A 212 -16.54 9.03 7.02
N GLU A 213 -17.07 10.22 6.75
CA GLU A 213 -18.30 10.36 5.99
C GLU A 213 -18.14 9.86 4.56
N ARG A 214 -17.01 10.16 3.92
CA ARG A 214 -16.71 9.62 2.59
C ARG A 214 -16.56 8.11 2.61
N PHE A 215 -15.92 7.53 3.63
CA PHE A 215 -15.84 6.08 3.80
C PHE A 215 -17.22 5.44 3.89
N ARG A 216 -18.15 6.02 4.66
CA ARG A 216 -19.53 5.54 4.77
C ARG A 216 -20.22 5.55 3.41
N ARG A 217 -20.10 6.65 2.66
CA ARG A 217 -20.68 6.80 1.31
C ARG A 217 -20.07 5.79 0.32
N VAL A 218 -18.75 5.56 0.37
CA VAL A 218 -18.06 4.52 -0.41
C VAL A 218 -18.63 3.14 -0.08
N ALA A 219 -18.71 2.79 1.20
CA ALA A 219 -19.24 1.50 1.64
C ALA A 219 -20.69 1.28 1.21
N GLU A 220 -21.52 2.33 1.29
CA GLU A 220 -22.91 2.28 0.84
C GLU A 220 -23.02 2.12 -0.69
N ARG A 221 -22.25 2.88 -1.47
CA ARG A 221 -22.23 2.77 -2.93
C ARG A 221 -21.80 1.37 -3.39
N LEU A 222 -20.74 0.82 -2.80
CA LEU A 222 -20.28 -0.54 -3.06
C LEU A 222 -21.35 -1.58 -2.73
N ARG A 223 -22.05 -1.43 -1.60
CA ARG A 223 -23.14 -2.33 -1.20
C ARG A 223 -24.31 -2.29 -2.20
N ARG A 224 -24.70 -1.11 -2.66
CA ARG A 224 -25.73 -0.94 -3.72
C ARG A 224 -25.32 -1.64 -5.02
N SER A 225 -24.03 -1.65 -5.34
CA SER A 225 -23.44 -2.36 -6.48
C SER A 225 -23.15 -3.84 -6.20
N ARG A 226 -23.75 -4.41 -5.14
CA ARG A 226 -23.58 -5.82 -4.71
C ARG A 226 -22.14 -6.22 -4.37
N VAL A 227 -21.30 -5.26 -4.03
CA VAL A 227 -19.97 -5.50 -3.48
C VAL A 227 -20.03 -5.39 -1.97
N ARG A 228 -19.89 -6.53 -1.28
CA ARG A 228 -19.93 -6.55 0.19
C ARG A 228 -18.64 -5.90 0.75
N VAL A 229 -18.77 -4.85 1.53
CA VAL A 229 -17.69 -4.24 2.31
C VAL A 229 -17.65 -4.90 3.68
N GLY A 230 -16.85 -5.95 3.81
CA GLY A 230 -16.57 -6.64 5.07
C GLY A 230 -15.18 -6.29 5.61
N ARG A 231 -14.77 -6.95 6.71
CA ARG A 231 -13.45 -6.71 7.37
C ARG A 231 -12.24 -6.75 6.42
N GLY A 232 -12.30 -7.58 5.38
CA GLY A 232 -11.21 -7.71 4.40
C GLY A 232 -11.21 -6.65 3.30
N ARG A 233 -12.12 -5.66 3.35
CA ARG A 233 -12.24 -4.60 2.34
C ARG A 233 -12.35 -3.18 2.92
N TYR A 234 -12.11 -3.05 4.22
CA TYR A 234 -12.11 -1.71 4.85
C TYR A 234 -10.96 -0.86 4.35
N ASP A 235 -9.83 -1.47 4.03
CA ASP A 235 -8.67 -0.81 3.46
C ASP A 235 -8.97 -0.23 2.07
N GLU A 236 -9.60 -0.98 1.16
CA GLU A 236 -10.00 -0.45 -0.14
C GLU A 236 -11.02 0.68 -0.02
N ALA A 237 -11.98 0.53 0.88
CA ALA A 237 -12.97 1.59 1.11
C ALA A 237 -12.32 2.87 1.66
N ALA A 238 -11.32 2.75 2.55
CA ALA A 238 -10.57 3.89 3.08
C ALA A 238 -9.76 4.59 1.97
N ILE A 239 -9.11 3.83 1.09
CA ILE A 239 -8.37 4.40 -0.04
C ILE A 239 -9.29 5.15 -1.00
N LEU A 240 -10.44 4.56 -1.37
CA LEU A 240 -11.41 5.25 -2.22
C LEU A 240 -11.97 6.51 -1.55
N ALA A 241 -12.08 6.53 -0.21
CA ALA A 241 -12.50 7.72 0.52
C ALA A 241 -11.50 8.87 0.46
N LEU A 242 -10.19 8.58 0.33
CA LEU A 242 -9.15 9.60 0.19
C LEU A 242 -9.13 10.30 -1.17
N VAL A 243 -9.68 9.67 -2.20
CA VAL A 243 -9.74 10.25 -3.55
C VAL A 243 -10.49 11.60 -3.51
N HIS A 244 -10.00 12.63 -4.21
CA HIS A 244 -10.59 13.98 -4.13
C HIS A 244 -11.91 14.12 -4.87
N GLU A 245 -12.16 13.30 -5.89
CA GLU A 245 -13.37 13.32 -6.69
C GLU A 245 -14.64 12.94 -5.90
N ASP A 246 -15.78 13.09 -6.54
CA ASP A 246 -17.06 12.60 -6.00
C ASP A 246 -17.01 11.09 -5.74
N VAL A 247 -17.60 10.68 -4.61
CA VAL A 247 -17.58 9.28 -4.17
C VAL A 247 -18.26 8.34 -5.16
N ALA A 248 -19.37 8.77 -5.79
CA ALA A 248 -20.05 7.92 -6.75
C ALA A 248 -19.19 7.72 -7.99
N ALA A 249 -18.57 8.78 -8.51
CA ALA A 249 -17.71 8.72 -9.68
C ALA A 249 -16.50 7.81 -9.46
N VAL A 250 -15.81 7.92 -8.32
CA VAL A 250 -14.62 7.11 -8.05
C VAL A 250 -14.98 5.64 -7.81
N VAL A 251 -16.10 5.35 -7.14
CA VAL A 251 -16.54 3.97 -6.92
C VAL A 251 -16.98 3.33 -8.23
N ASP A 252 -17.74 4.03 -9.06
CA ASP A 252 -18.20 3.52 -10.36
C ASP A 252 -17.00 3.25 -11.28
N ARG A 253 -16.00 4.12 -11.30
CA ARG A 253 -14.74 3.90 -12.03
C ARG A 253 -13.99 2.67 -11.51
N ALA A 254 -13.86 2.50 -10.20
CA ALA A 254 -13.21 1.31 -9.63
C ALA A 254 -13.96 0.02 -9.99
N LEU A 255 -15.29 0.07 -10.08
CA LEU A 255 -16.12 -1.07 -10.51
C LEU A 255 -15.95 -1.36 -12.01
N ASP A 256 -15.90 -0.33 -12.87
CA ASP A 256 -15.60 -0.48 -14.30
C ASP A 256 -14.22 -1.12 -14.49
N TYR A 257 -13.18 -0.58 -13.83
CA TYR A 257 -11.84 -1.15 -13.89
C TYR A 257 -11.81 -2.61 -13.44
N ARG A 258 -12.53 -2.96 -12.37
CA ARG A 258 -12.65 -4.36 -11.93
C ARG A 258 -13.23 -5.27 -13.00
N GLU A 259 -14.27 -4.87 -13.70
CA GLU A 259 -14.88 -5.68 -14.75
C GLU A 259 -13.94 -5.83 -15.95
N ARG A 260 -13.29 -4.76 -16.36
CA ARG A 260 -12.27 -4.80 -17.43
C ARG A 260 -11.07 -5.69 -17.06
N LEU A 261 -10.56 -5.61 -15.83
CA LEU A 261 -9.51 -6.49 -15.33
C LEU A 261 -9.94 -7.97 -15.36
N ARG A 262 -11.22 -8.25 -15.05
CA ARG A 262 -11.76 -9.60 -15.07
C ARG A 262 -12.08 -10.12 -16.47
N ALA A 263 -12.23 -9.26 -17.43
CA ALA A 263 -12.39 -9.64 -18.85
C ALA A 263 -11.06 -10.11 -19.46
N ASN A 264 -9.91 -9.62 -18.95
CA ASN A 264 -8.57 -9.98 -19.44
C ASN A 264 -8.12 -11.36 -18.93
N LYS A 265 -7.42 -12.14 -19.78
CA LYS A 265 -6.88 -13.47 -19.44
C LYS A 265 -5.37 -13.39 -19.12
N PRO A 266 -4.87 -14.22 -18.17
CA PRO A 266 -5.61 -15.10 -17.25
C PRO A 266 -6.43 -14.27 -16.25
N ARG A 267 -7.68 -14.68 -16.05
CA ARG A 267 -8.65 -13.94 -15.24
C ARG A 267 -8.22 -13.87 -13.77
N PRO A 268 -8.06 -12.68 -13.17
CA PRO A 268 -7.78 -12.57 -11.75
C PRO A 268 -8.99 -12.97 -10.90
N GLY A 269 -8.73 -13.47 -9.70
CA GLY A 269 -9.78 -13.67 -8.70
C GLY A 269 -10.52 -12.35 -8.38
N ARG A 270 -11.76 -12.45 -7.90
CA ARG A 270 -12.63 -11.27 -7.68
C ARG A 270 -12.01 -10.25 -6.72
N ASP A 271 -11.35 -10.72 -5.67
CA ASP A 271 -10.73 -9.86 -4.67
C ASP A 271 -9.50 -9.17 -5.22
N LEU A 272 -8.61 -9.90 -5.89
CA LEU A 272 -7.43 -9.35 -6.53
C LEU A 272 -7.80 -8.29 -7.60
N ALA A 273 -8.81 -8.60 -8.44
CA ALA A 273 -9.29 -7.64 -9.44
C ALA A 273 -9.80 -6.35 -8.80
N PHE A 274 -10.53 -6.45 -7.68
CA PHE A 274 -11.05 -5.27 -6.98
C PHE A 274 -9.91 -4.45 -6.36
N THR A 275 -8.94 -5.10 -5.71
CA THR A 275 -7.79 -4.41 -5.14
C THR A 275 -6.98 -3.64 -6.18
N VAL A 276 -6.69 -4.28 -7.32
CA VAL A 276 -5.96 -3.62 -8.41
C VAL A 276 -6.79 -2.47 -8.97
N ALA A 277 -8.11 -2.65 -9.15
CA ALA A 277 -9.00 -1.61 -9.63
C ALA A 277 -9.03 -0.38 -8.71
N VAL A 278 -9.09 -0.59 -7.40
CA VAL A 278 -9.01 0.49 -6.40
C VAL A 278 -7.66 1.22 -6.50
N GLY A 279 -6.56 0.46 -6.62
CA GLY A 279 -5.24 1.06 -6.79
C GLY A 279 -5.12 1.90 -8.07
N LEU A 280 -5.70 1.46 -9.19
CA LEU A 280 -5.72 2.21 -10.44
C LEU A 280 -6.58 3.48 -10.36
N ALA A 281 -7.77 3.37 -9.74
CA ALA A 281 -8.65 4.53 -9.55
C ALA A 281 -7.98 5.60 -8.68
N PHE A 282 -7.28 5.17 -7.64
CA PHE A 282 -6.51 6.02 -6.76
C PHE A 282 -5.29 6.65 -7.45
N ALA A 283 -4.47 5.86 -8.16
CA ALA A 283 -3.31 6.37 -8.89
C ALA A 283 -3.70 7.36 -9.99
N GLY A 284 -4.86 7.17 -10.62
CA GLY A 284 -5.41 8.11 -11.60
C GLY A 284 -5.77 9.47 -10.99
N ASP A 285 -6.35 9.48 -9.78
CA ASP A 285 -6.64 10.71 -9.05
C ASP A 285 -5.36 11.41 -8.58
N ALA A 286 -4.43 10.64 -8.02
CA ALA A 286 -3.14 11.14 -7.57
C ALA A 286 -2.38 11.85 -8.71
N ARG A 287 -2.40 11.32 -9.93
CA ARG A 287 -1.80 11.97 -11.11
C ARG A 287 -2.48 13.30 -11.47
N ARG A 288 -3.81 13.36 -11.38
CA ARG A 288 -4.57 14.60 -11.63
C ARG A 288 -4.36 15.65 -10.54
N ALA A 289 -4.11 15.21 -9.32
CA ALA A 289 -3.84 16.06 -8.17
C ALA A 289 -2.38 16.52 -8.09
N ALA A 290 -1.45 15.92 -8.86
CA ALA A 290 -0.02 16.23 -8.84
C ALA A 290 0.29 17.72 -9.04
N ASP A 291 -0.52 18.40 -9.84
CA ASP A 291 -0.40 19.86 -10.07
C ASP A 291 -0.87 20.70 -8.87
N ARG A 292 -1.42 20.09 -7.83
CA ARG A 292 -2.03 20.79 -6.69
C ARG A 292 -1.30 20.62 -5.37
N VAL A 293 -0.74 19.44 -5.06
CA VAL A 293 -0.09 19.20 -3.75
C VAL A 293 0.95 18.06 -3.83
N ALA A 294 2.22 18.38 -4.00
CA ALA A 294 3.29 17.38 -4.11
C ALA A 294 3.49 16.50 -2.85
N GLY A 295 3.15 17.01 -1.66
CA GLY A 295 3.29 16.27 -0.38
C GLY A 295 2.28 15.14 -0.20
N ASP A 296 1.02 15.34 -0.61
CA ASP A 296 -0.04 14.35 -0.46
C ASP A 296 0.14 13.16 -1.41
N LEU A 297 0.69 13.39 -2.59
CA LEU A 297 0.98 12.35 -3.58
C LEU A 297 1.94 11.28 -3.05
N ALA A 298 2.98 11.69 -2.38
CA ALA A 298 3.98 10.77 -1.85
C ALA A 298 3.40 9.93 -0.68
N ALA A 299 2.53 10.52 0.16
CA ALA A 299 1.79 9.78 1.20
C ALA A 299 0.84 8.75 0.58
N LEU A 300 0.12 9.14 -0.44
CA LEU A 300 -0.83 8.31 -1.16
C LEU A 300 -0.13 7.14 -1.90
N HIS A 301 1.03 7.38 -2.53
CA HIS A 301 1.84 6.33 -3.14
C HIS A 301 2.37 5.33 -2.10
N SER A 302 2.75 5.82 -0.91
CA SER A 302 3.20 4.96 0.18
C SER A 302 2.07 4.06 0.71
N ILE A 303 0.84 4.58 0.83
CA ILE A 303 -0.35 3.79 1.21
C ILE A 303 -0.61 2.68 0.19
N GLN A 304 -0.63 3.02 -1.10
CA GLN A 304 -0.83 2.06 -2.18
C GLN A 304 0.27 0.98 -2.19
N ALA A 305 1.52 1.39 -1.96
CA ALA A 305 2.67 0.52 -1.87
C ALA A 305 2.56 -0.46 -0.69
N ILE A 306 2.21 0.03 0.50
CA ILE A 306 2.01 -0.79 1.70
C ILE A 306 0.91 -1.84 1.46
N LEU A 307 -0.21 -1.44 0.86
CA LEU A 307 -1.31 -2.36 0.58
C LEU A 307 -0.94 -3.44 -0.42
N SER A 308 -0.29 -3.05 -1.51
CA SER A 308 0.18 -3.99 -2.53
C SER A 308 1.16 -4.99 -1.94
N ALA A 309 2.10 -4.52 -1.11
CA ALA A 309 3.10 -5.35 -0.45
C ALA A 309 2.48 -6.28 0.61
N ARG A 310 1.55 -5.79 1.45
CA ARG A 310 0.83 -6.63 2.44
C ARG A 310 0.03 -7.74 1.75
N ARG A 311 -0.61 -7.46 0.63
CA ARG A 311 -1.41 -8.46 -0.12
C ARG A 311 -0.56 -9.43 -0.89
N ALA A 312 0.56 -8.98 -1.48
CA ALA A 312 1.53 -9.89 -2.08
C ALA A 312 2.09 -10.86 -1.02
N ALA A 313 2.41 -10.38 0.19
CA ALA A 313 2.86 -11.22 1.29
C ALA A 313 1.80 -12.23 1.74
N ALA A 314 0.52 -11.82 1.83
CA ALA A 314 -0.59 -12.71 2.19
C ALA A 314 -0.85 -13.77 1.11
N ALA A 315 -0.77 -13.41 -0.17
CA ALA A 315 -0.92 -14.33 -1.29
C ALA A 315 0.20 -15.38 -1.32
N SER A 316 1.45 -14.95 -1.07
CA SER A 316 2.61 -15.86 -0.98
C SER A 316 2.49 -16.84 0.18
N ALA A 317 1.99 -16.39 1.35
CA ALA A 317 1.77 -17.26 2.51
C ALA A 317 0.67 -18.29 2.26
N ALA A 318 -0.42 -17.92 1.58
CA ALA A 318 -1.51 -18.83 1.21
C ALA A 318 -1.05 -19.89 0.19
N GLY A 319 -0.21 -19.50 -0.79
CA GLY A 319 0.37 -20.41 -1.77
C GLY A 319 1.33 -21.44 -1.15
N ALA A 320 2.15 -21.02 -0.18
CA ALA A 320 3.05 -21.93 0.55
C ALA A 320 2.29 -22.95 1.40
N GLY A 321 1.16 -22.54 2.02
CA GLY A 321 0.30 -23.44 2.79
C GLY A 321 -0.37 -24.51 1.93
N ALA A 322 -0.78 -24.17 0.70
CA ALA A 322 -1.40 -25.12 -0.24
C ALA A 322 -0.40 -26.15 -0.76
N ALA A 323 0.87 -25.76 -0.98
CA ALA A 323 1.91 -26.67 -1.45
C ALA A 323 2.44 -27.64 -0.37
N ALA A 324 2.20 -27.34 0.92
CA ALA A 324 2.59 -28.21 2.03
C ALA A 324 1.55 -29.29 2.35
N HIS A 325 0.38 -29.26 1.72
CA HIS A 325 -0.71 -30.19 1.93
C HIS A 325 -1.02 -31.03 0.68
N SER A 326 -0.27 -30.90 -0.37
CA SER A 326 -0.29 -31.72 -1.59
C SER A 326 0.94 -32.63 -1.67
#